data_778ed42281d3c0849b4cd5bda39c56c2
#
_entry.id   778ed42281d3c0849b4cd5bda39c56c2
#
_cell.length_a   1.000
_cell.length_b   1.000
_cell.length_c   1.000
_cell.angle_alpha   90.00
_cell.angle_beta   90.00
_cell.angle_gamma   90.00
#
_symmetry.space_group_name_H-M   'P 1'
#
loop_
_entity.id
_entity.type
_entity.pdbx_description
1 polymer ?
#
loop_
_entity_poly.entity_id
_entity_poly.type
_entity_poly.pdbx_seq_one_letter_code
_entity_poly.pdbx_strand_id
1 'polypeptide(L)'
;MEQSFDLIVTAAGSSLRFNNLSRKNEKKECILIDGKSVLYRAISPFLDIKGLKTVIVTYPKDRENDIKNAIKDLVLPEGVSLYFVEGGNTRTHSIKNGFSFLSELSSDASLVAIHDGARPFIRREIILETLEKASIYGSSAPGLKISDAIKRIDNNLVIKNEDRTNLIRIQTPQIFDKEIMSKLYLSLNENEAFQDDVELYTTHGGKCYITEGSEENKKITYRKDIESKKMRVGFGNDIHRLSENRKLYIGGVLLPYNKGEVAHSDGDVLLHALIDAFLGAKALGDIGHFFPPEDNKWKDSDSKDLLNTILKITNVEIINVDAVITLEGFKLSPYIDTIRESLSTLLSLDISKISVKAKTNEGLDSLGKGDAIKAEVVVLING
;
A
#
# COMPACT_ATOMS: atom_id res chain seq x y z
N MET A 1 18.32 -32.16 13.12
CA MET A 1 19.50 -31.46 12.57
C MET A 1 19.03 -30.08 12.12
N GLU A 2 19.72 -29.02 12.49
CA GLU A 2 19.40 -27.69 11.94
C GLU A 2 19.63 -27.74 10.42
N GLN A 3 18.61 -27.32 9.67
CA GLN A 3 18.64 -27.36 8.21
C GLN A 3 19.49 -26.19 7.71
N SER A 4 20.56 -26.49 6.96
CA SER A 4 21.37 -25.48 6.30
C SER A 4 20.85 -25.21 4.90
N PHE A 5 20.83 -23.93 4.50
CA PHE A 5 20.37 -23.53 3.18
C PHE A 5 21.14 -22.35 2.60
N ASP A 6 21.19 -22.30 1.28
CA ASP A 6 21.62 -21.14 0.51
C ASP A 6 20.40 -20.41 -0.05
N LEU A 7 20.53 -19.11 -0.31
CA LEU A 7 19.48 -18.26 -0.85
C LEU A 7 19.90 -17.62 -2.17
N ILE A 8 19.15 -17.84 -3.24
CA ILE A 8 19.30 -17.13 -4.52
C ILE A 8 18.12 -16.17 -4.66
N VAL A 9 18.41 -14.86 -4.74
CA VAL A 9 17.41 -13.80 -4.89
C VAL A 9 17.48 -13.24 -6.30
N THR A 10 16.34 -13.32 -7.01
CA THR A 10 16.28 -12.83 -8.39
C THR A 10 15.94 -11.35 -8.42
N ALA A 11 16.89 -10.51 -8.83
CA ALA A 11 16.69 -9.08 -9.04
C ALA A 11 17.14 -8.58 -10.42
N ALA A 12 17.41 -9.50 -11.37
CA ALA A 12 17.90 -9.17 -12.71
C ALA A 12 16.81 -8.78 -13.73
N GLY A 13 15.52 -8.85 -13.41
CA GLY A 13 14.40 -8.55 -14.31
C GLY A 13 14.42 -7.09 -14.83
N SER A 14 13.88 -6.85 -16.03
CA SER A 14 13.90 -5.54 -16.72
C SER A 14 12.97 -4.46 -16.16
N SER A 15 12.07 -4.80 -15.24
CA SER A 15 11.05 -3.89 -14.68
C SER A 15 10.15 -3.19 -15.72
N LEU A 16 10.01 -3.73 -16.94
CA LEU A 16 9.26 -3.10 -18.03
C LEU A 16 7.79 -2.82 -17.65
N ARG A 17 7.07 -3.81 -17.10
CA ARG A 17 5.67 -3.64 -16.68
C ARG A 17 5.49 -2.59 -15.58
N PHE A 18 6.51 -2.42 -14.74
CA PHE A 18 6.53 -1.42 -13.68
C PHE A 18 6.68 0.00 -14.25
N ASN A 19 7.46 0.16 -15.31
CA ASN A 19 7.80 1.44 -15.93
C ASN A 19 6.83 1.89 -17.02
N ASN A 20 5.88 1.06 -17.46
CA ASN A 20 4.97 1.35 -18.59
C ASN A 20 4.16 2.65 -18.48
N LEU A 21 4.03 3.24 -17.27
CA LEU A 21 3.29 4.49 -17.02
C LEU A 21 4.19 5.62 -16.51
N SER A 22 5.52 5.43 -16.42
CA SER A 22 6.45 6.45 -15.94
C SER A 22 7.57 6.70 -16.94
N ARG A 23 7.96 7.97 -17.10
CA ARG A 23 9.14 8.36 -17.92
C ARG A 23 10.49 8.02 -17.24
N LYS A 24 10.46 7.44 -16.03
CA LYS A 24 11.67 7.09 -15.26
C LYS A 24 11.96 5.62 -15.44
N ASN A 25 13.17 5.30 -15.86
CA ASN A 25 13.68 3.92 -15.93
C ASN A 25 14.14 3.47 -14.53
N GLU A 26 13.17 3.29 -13.62
CA GLU A 26 13.41 2.90 -12.23
C GLU A 26 13.43 1.37 -12.08
N LYS A 27 14.38 0.87 -11.32
CA LYS A 27 14.43 -0.52 -10.93
C LYS A 27 13.49 -0.75 -9.74
N LYS A 28 12.45 -1.58 -9.91
CA LYS A 28 11.41 -1.79 -8.89
C LYS A 28 11.99 -2.34 -7.57
N GLU A 29 13.04 -3.16 -7.65
CA GLU A 29 13.73 -3.71 -6.49
C GLU A 29 14.48 -2.65 -5.66
N CYS A 30 14.79 -1.48 -6.26
CA CYS A 30 15.46 -0.35 -5.60
C CYS A 30 14.50 0.66 -4.97
N ILE A 31 13.18 0.56 -5.25
CA ILE A 31 12.20 1.51 -4.73
C ILE A 31 12.03 1.33 -3.23
N LEU A 32 11.85 2.45 -2.52
CA LEU A 32 11.68 2.45 -1.08
C LEU A 32 10.22 2.27 -0.68
N ILE A 33 9.99 1.38 0.28
CA ILE A 33 8.74 1.21 1.02
C ILE A 33 9.08 1.47 2.48
N ASP A 34 8.52 2.53 3.07
CA ASP A 34 8.80 2.98 4.45
C ASP A 34 10.31 3.05 4.77
N GLY A 35 11.09 3.66 3.87
CA GLY A 35 12.51 3.92 4.07
C GLY A 35 13.45 2.74 3.75
N LYS A 36 12.96 1.56 3.41
CA LYS A 36 13.76 0.41 3.00
C LYS A 36 13.41 -0.04 1.59
N SER A 37 14.40 -0.47 0.79
CA SER A 37 14.14 -0.92 -0.57
C SER A 37 13.30 -2.20 -0.61
N VAL A 38 12.60 -2.39 -1.73
CA VAL A 38 11.88 -3.66 -2.03
C VAL A 38 12.81 -4.86 -1.87
N LEU A 39 14.03 -4.78 -2.38
CA LEU A 39 15.01 -5.86 -2.30
C LEU A 39 15.49 -6.10 -0.86
N TYR A 40 15.74 -5.03 -0.08
CA TYR A 40 16.08 -5.14 1.33
C TYR A 40 15.00 -5.94 2.08
N ARG A 41 13.73 -5.58 1.88
CA ARG A 41 12.60 -6.23 2.52
C ARG A 41 12.41 -7.68 2.08
N ALA A 42 12.75 -8.01 0.83
CA ALA A 42 12.69 -9.38 0.32
C ALA A 42 13.78 -10.28 0.92
N ILE A 43 14.92 -9.73 1.31
CA ILE A 43 16.06 -10.50 1.84
C ILE A 43 16.05 -10.57 3.37
N SER A 44 15.74 -9.45 4.05
CA SER A 44 15.92 -9.33 5.50
C SER A 44 15.22 -10.43 6.32
N PRO A 45 14.02 -10.96 6.00
CA PRO A 45 13.39 -12.02 6.79
C PRO A 45 14.14 -13.37 6.76
N PHE A 46 15.01 -13.60 5.78
CA PHE A 46 15.84 -14.81 5.71
C PHE A 46 17.05 -14.72 6.62
N LEU A 47 17.57 -13.50 6.86
CA LEU A 47 18.77 -13.31 7.68
C LEU A 47 18.54 -13.71 9.15
N ASP A 48 17.32 -13.66 9.64
CA ASP A 48 16.96 -14.06 11.00
C ASP A 48 16.74 -15.58 11.16
N ILE A 49 16.99 -16.35 10.08
CA ILE A 49 16.77 -17.80 10.08
C ILE A 49 18.10 -18.52 10.24
N LYS A 50 18.21 -19.31 11.29
CA LYS A 50 19.38 -20.16 11.51
C LYS A 50 19.58 -21.15 10.36
N GLY A 51 20.84 -21.40 10.01
CA GLY A 51 21.21 -22.33 8.95
C GLY A 51 21.37 -21.68 7.58
N LEU A 52 21.09 -20.38 7.39
CA LEU A 52 21.47 -19.65 6.20
C LEU A 52 22.99 -19.58 6.10
N LYS A 53 23.54 -19.95 4.94
CA LYS A 53 25.00 -19.96 4.66
C LYS A 53 25.40 -18.87 3.68
N THR A 54 24.71 -18.83 2.54
CA THR A 54 25.06 -17.95 1.43
C THR A 54 23.84 -17.25 0.90
N VAL A 55 23.98 -15.97 0.59
CA VAL A 55 23.00 -15.18 -0.16
C VAL A 55 23.62 -14.77 -1.49
N ILE A 56 22.97 -15.13 -2.59
CA ILE A 56 23.34 -14.70 -3.94
C ILE A 56 22.23 -13.80 -4.46
N VAL A 57 22.58 -12.58 -4.86
CA VAL A 57 21.65 -11.64 -5.47
C VAL A 57 22.01 -11.47 -6.94
N THR A 58 21.08 -11.82 -7.85
CA THR A 58 21.30 -11.60 -9.27
C THR A 58 20.93 -10.17 -9.66
N TYR A 59 21.74 -9.52 -10.50
CA TYR A 59 21.54 -8.15 -10.95
C TYR A 59 21.52 -8.05 -12.49
N PRO A 60 20.82 -7.04 -13.07
CA PRO A 60 20.86 -6.84 -14.50
C PRO A 60 22.20 -6.25 -14.93
N LYS A 61 22.63 -6.56 -16.14
CA LYS A 61 23.82 -5.96 -16.75
C LYS A 61 23.84 -4.44 -16.54
N ASP A 62 25.02 -3.90 -16.21
CA ASP A 62 25.29 -2.47 -15.96
C ASP A 62 24.53 -1.85 -14.76
N ARG A 63 23.88 -2.66 -13.88
CA ARG A 63 23.13 -2.17 -12.71
C ARG A 63 23.57 -2.78 -11.37
N GLU A 64 24.75 -3.29 -11.30
CA GLU A 64 25.28 -3.89 -10.07
C GLU A 64 25.28 -2.88 -8.90
N ASN A 65 25.74 -1.66 -9.15
CA ASN A 65 25.77 -0.61 -8.11
C ASN A 65 24.39 -0.22 -7.60
N ASP A 66 23.37 -0.19 -8.46
CA ASP A 66 22.00 0.09 -8.04
C ASP A 66 21.50 -0.96 -7.05
N ILE A 67 21.75 -2.23 -7.34
CA ILE A 67 21.36 -3.37 -6.50
C ILE A 67 22.15 -3.40 -5.19
N LYS A 68 23.48 -3.17 -5.23
CA LYS A 68 24.31 -3.06 -4.02
C LYS A 68 23.84 -1.92 -3.12
N ASN A 69 23.57 -0.74 -3.69
CA ASN A 69 23.07 0.41 -2.94
C ASN A 69 21.70 0.16 -2.32
N ALA A 70 20.83 -0.58 -3.01
CA ALA A 70 19.49 -0.91 -2.51
C ALA A 70 19.51 -1.70 -1.19
N ILE A 71 20.57 -2.45 -0.93
CA ILE A 71 20.71 -3.31 0.25
C ILE A 71 21.96 -3.02 1.09
N LYS A 72 22.58 -1.86 0.91
CA LYS A 72 23.81 -1.46 1.64
C LYS A 72 23.67 -1.47 3.17
N ASP A 73 22.44 -1.28 3.66
CA ASP A 73 22.13 -1.25 5.09
C ASP A 73 21.81 -2.64 5.66
N LEU A 74 21.88 -3.72 4.88
CA LEU A 74 21.70 -5.06 5.40
C LEU A 74 22.86 -5.43 6.33
N VAL A 75 22.51 -5.91 7.51
CA VAL A 75 23.47 -6.48 8.46
C VAL A 75 23.41 -7.98 8.32
N LEU A 76 24.51 -8.58 7.87
CA LEU A 76 24.61 -10.02 7.72
C LEU A 76 24.92 -10.68 9.06
N PRO A 77 24.26 -11.81 9.40
CA PRO A 77 24.63 -12.62 10.54
C PRO A 77 26.05 -13.18 10.38
N GLU A 78 26.69 -13.52 11.51
CA GLU A 78 28.00 -14.16 11.52
C GLU A 78 27.96 -15.48 10.73
N GLY A 79 28.95 -15.68 9.87
CA GLY A 79 29.08 -16.87 9.03
C GLY A 79 28.19 -16.87 7.76
N VAL A 80 27.41 -15.82 7.50
CA VAL A 80 26.63 -15.65 6.27
C VAL A 80 27.40 -14.80 5.26
N SER A 81 27.54 -15.31 4.04
CA SER A 81 28.20 -14.60 2.93
C SER A 81 27.20 -14.05 1.93
N LEU A 82 27.46 -12.85 1.39
CA LEU A 82 26.63 -12.19 0.38
C LEU A 82 27.44 -11.98 -0.91
N TYR A 83 26.88 -12.43 -2.02
CA TYR A 83 27.47 -12.30 -3.35
C TYR A 83 26.50 -11.69 -4.34
N PHE A 84 27.07 -11.05 -5.38
CA PHE A 84 26.33 -10.46 -6.48
C PHE A 84 26.74 -11.13 -7.78
N VAL A 85 25.78 -11.57 -8.58
CA VAL A 85 26.01 -12.31 -9.82
C VAL A 85 25.23 -11.67 -10.96
N GLU A 86 25.87 -11.41 -12.09
CA GLU A 86 25.16 -10.89 -13.26
C GLU A 86 24.12 -11.91 -13.74
N GLY A 87 22.89 -11.45 -13.91
CA GLY A 87 21.79 -12.28 -14.40
C GLY A 87 21.88 -12.52 -15.90
N GLY A 88 21.10 -13.49 -16.36
CA GLY A 88 20.94 -13.80 -17.79
C GLY A 88 19.73 -13.13 -18.42
N ASN A 89 19.46 -13.45 -19.69
CA ASN A 89 18.37 -12.87 -20.50
C ASN A 89 16.96 -13.22 -19.98
N THR A 90 16.82 -14.28 -19.20
CA THR A 90 15.56 -14.71 -18.59
C THR A 90 15.74 -14.90 -17.08
N ARG A 91 14.60 -15.10 -16.35
CA ARG A 91 14.65 -15.47 -14.93
C ARG A 91 15.39 -16.80 -14.74
N THR A 92 15.09 -17.79 -15.58
CA THR A 92 15.76 -19.10 -15.56
C THR A 92 17.27 -18.98 -15.71
N HIS A 93 17.76 -18.20 -16.69
CA HIS A 93 19.19 -17.99 -16.90
C HIS A 93 19.85 -17.19 -15.78
N SER A 94 19.13 -16.25 -15.16
CA SER A 94 19.64 -15.52 -14.01
C SER A 94 19.88 -16.45 -12.81
N ILE A 95 18.98 -17.40 -12.58
CA ILE A 95 19.13 -18.41 -11.53
C ILE A 95 20.23 -19.42 -11.89
N LYS A 96 20.30 -19.84 -13.16
CA LYS A 96 21.41 -20.68 -13.64
C LYS A 96 22.78 -20.06 -13.34
N ASN A 97 22.96 -18.76 -13.61
CA ASN A 97 24.19 -18.04 -13.27
C ASN A 97 24.45 -18.05 -11.76
N GLY A 98 23.40 -17.90 -10.94
CA GLY A 98 23.49 -18.04 -9.49
C GLY A 98 23.96 -19.43 -9.07
N PHE A 99 23.44 -20.51 -9.66
CA PHE A 99 23.88 -21.88 -9.39
C PHE A 99 25.32 -22.15 -9.89
N SER A 100 25.69 -21.61 -11.04
CA SER A 100 27.08 -21.72 -11.54
C SER A 100 28.04 -21.12 -10.54
N PHE A 101 27.75 -19.91 -10.03
CA PHE A 101 28.57 -19.29 -9.02
C PHE A 101 28.54 -20.06 -7.68
N LEU A 102 27.35 -20.54 -7.26
CA LEU A 102 27.23 -21.34 -6.03
C LEU A 102 28.05 -22.64 -6.10
N SER A 103 28.22 -23.25 -7.27
CA SER A 103 29.02 -24.47 -7.47
C SER A 103 30.51 -24.23 -7.28
N GLU A 104 30.97 -22.98 -7.39
CA GLU A 104 32.37 -22.59 -7.15
C GLU A 104 32.64 -22.34 -5.65
N LEU A 105 31.59 -22.21 -4.86
CA LEU A 105 31.68 -21.98 -3.42
C LEU A 105 31.62 -23.31 -2.65
N SER A 106 32.41 -23.40 -1.57
CA SER A 106 32.40 -24.56 -0.67
C SER A 106 31.26 -24.48 0.38
N SER A 107 30.03 -24.21 -0.07
CA SER A 107 28.87 -24.19 0.83
C SER A 107 28.38 -25.60 1.14
N ASP A 108 28.25 -25.91 2.44
CA ASP A 108 27.77 -27.18 2.99
C ASP A 108 26.25 -27.23 3.16
N ALA A 109 25.52 -26.27 2.61
CA ALA A 109 24.09 -26.21 2.67
C ALA A 109 23.44 -27.40 1.93
N SER A 110 22.44 -28.02 2.54
CA SER A 110 21.68 -29.14 1.94
C SER A 110 20.50 -28.67 1.08
N LEU A 111 19.97 -27.50 1.37
CA LEU A 111 18.83 -26.92 0.66
C LEU A 111 19.25 -25.62 -0.08
N VAL A 112 18.48 -25.27 -1.11
CA VAL A 112 18.54 -23.97 -1.75
C VAL A 112 17.15 -23.34 -1.83
N ALA A 113 17.03 -22.10 -1.36
CA ALA A 113 15.84 -21.29 -1.48
C ALA A 113 15.99 -20.31 -2.66
N ILE A 114 15.02 -20.28 -3.55
CA ILE A 114 14.98 -19.34 -4.67
C ILE A 114 13.83 -18.36 -4.42
N HIS A 115 14.15 -17.07 -4.32
CA HIS A 115 13.18 -16.05 -3.97
C HIS A 115 13.17 -14.87 -4.94
N ASP A 116 11.96 -14.37 -5.25
CA ASP A 116 11.81 -13.17 -6.06
C ASP A 116 12.18 -11.93 -5.24
N GLY A 117 13.19 -11.17 -5.62
CA GLY A 117 13.57 -9.90 -5.01
C GLY A 117 12.49 -8.80 -5.09
N ALA A 118 11.40 -9.09 -5.79
CA ALA A 118 10.23 -8.24 -5.90
C ALA A 118 9.07 -8.65 -4.96
N ARG A 119 9.29 -9.50 -3.95
CA ARG A 119 8.31 -9.90 -2.92
C ARG A 119 8.73 -9.38 -1.53
N PRO A 120 8.54 -8.09 -1.26
CA PRO A 120 9.05 -7.46 -0.04
C PRO A 120 8.26 -7.78 1.23
N PHE A 121 7.15 -8.49 1.12
CA PHE A 121 6.22 -8.76 2.23
C PHE A 121 6.20 -10.23 2.65
N ILE A 122 7.27 -10.97 2.32
CA ILE A 122 7.42 -12.35 2.80
C ILE A 122 7.57 -12.36 4.32
N ARG A 123 6.82 -13.23 5.00
CA ARG A 123 6.90 -13.40 6.44
C ARG A 123 7.79 -14.59 6.81
N ARG A 124 8.47 -14.47 7.95
CA ARG A 124 9.40 -15.47 8.47
C ARG A 124 8.75 -16.84 8.64
N GLU A 125 7.49 -16.88 9.08
CA GLU A 125 6.74 -18.12 9.31
C GLU A 125 6.58 -18.93 8.02
N ILE A 126 6.29 -18.26 6.89
CA ILE A 126 6.17 -18.90 5.57
C ILE A 126 7.51 -19.52 5.15
N ILE A 127 8.61 -18.81 5.39
CA ILE A 127 9.95 -19.31 5.05
C ILE A 127 10.27 -20.55 5.87
N LEU A 128 10.02 -20.53 7.19
CA LEU A 128 10.30 -21.63 8.09
C LEU A 128 9.48 -22.87 7.75
N GLU A 129 8.18 -22.73 7.50
CA GLU A 129 7.32 -23.84 7.10
C GLU A 129 7.78 -24.44 5.76
N THR A 130 8.12 -23.58 4.80
CA THR A 130 8.59 -24.03 3.49
C THR A 130 9.95 -24.76 3.61
N LEU A 131 10.88 -24.29 4.45
CA LEU A 131 12.15 -24.99 4.74
C LEU A 131 11.91 -26.37 5.39
N GLU A 132 11.02 -26.43 6.40
CA GLU A 132 10.67 -27.68 7.06
C GLU A 132 10.13 -28.71 6.06
N LYS A 133 9.16 -28.31 5.22
CA LYS A 133 8.57 -29.24 4.25
C LYS A 133 9.55 -29.63 3.15
N ALA A 134 10.41 -28.71 2.70
CA ALA A 134 11.48 -29.06 1.74
C ALA A 134 12.45 -30.09 2.27
N SER A 135 12.80 -30.02 3.56
CA SER A 135 13.67 -31.02 4.17
C SER A 135 13.06 -32.43 4.29
N ILE A 136 11.74 -32.50 4.36
CA ILE A 136 11.02 -33.78 4.48
C ILE A 136 10.73 -34.37 3.09
N TYR A 137 10.34 -33.53 2.15
CA TYR A 137 9.82 -33.96 0.85
C TYR A 137 10.78 -33.70 -0.32
N GLY A 138 11.94 -33.12 -0.06
CA GLY A 138 12.97 -32.77 -1.08
C GLY A 138 12.67 -31.46 -1.81
N SER A 139 11.44 -30.99 -1.80
CA SER A 139 11.08 -29.64 -2.30
C SER A 139 9.74 -29.14 -1.72
N SER A 140 9.63 -27.82 -1.60
CA SER A 140 8.39 -27.17 -1.24
C SER A 140 8.30 -25.73 -1.73
N ALA A 141 7.06 -25.23 -1.82
CA ALA A 141 6.78 -23.84 -2.18
C ALA A 141 5.45 -23.37 -1.59
N PRO A 142 5.30 -22.08 -1.24
CA PRO A 142 4.01 -21.56 -0.78
C PRO A 142 3.05 -21.37 -1.95
N GLY A 143 1.80 -21.71 -1.73
CA GLY A 143 0.72 -21.61 -2.72
C GLY A 143 -0.57 -21.06 -2.14
N LEU A 144 -1.35 -20.39 -2.97
CA LEU A 144 -2.65 -19.83 -2.64
C LEU A 144 -3.73 -20.53 -3.45
N LYS A 145 -4.81 -20.93 -2.81
CA LYS A 145 -6.01 -21.41 -3.50
C LYS A 145 -6.61 -20.29 -4.36
N ILE A 146 -7.20 -20.68 -5.48
CA ILE A 146 -7.84 -19.73 -6.38
C ILE A 146 -9.30 -19.56 -5.96
N SER A 147 -9.69 -18.34 -5.59
CA SER A 147 -11.05 -17.98 -5.21
C SER A 147 -11.96 -17.73 -6.41
N ASP A 148 -11.41 -17.16 -7.49
CA ASP A 148 -12.18 -16.80 -8.67
C ASP A 148 -12.37 -17.98 -9.63
N ALA A 149 -13.41 -17.91 -10.48
CA ALA A 149 -13.62 -18.89 -11.53
C ALA A 149 -12.56 -18.75 -12.62
N ILE A 150 -11.88 -19.86 -12.96
CA ILE A 150 -10.84 -19.90 -13.98
C ILE A 150 -11.44 -20.30 -15.33
N LYS A 151 -11.08 -19.57 -16.35
CA LYS A 151 -11.51 -19.80 -17.74
C LYS A 151 -10.29 -19.86 -18.64
N ARG A 152 -10.32 -20.80 -19.60
CA ARG A 152 -9.39 -20.76 -20.72
C ARG A 152 -10.00 -19.91 -21.82
N ILE A 153 -9.21 -19.03 -22.37
CA ILE A 153 -9.66 -18.12 -23.45
C ILE A 153 -8.81 -18.32 -24.71
N ASP A 154 -9.44 -18.08 -25.86
CA ASP A 154 -8.78 -17.87 -27.15
C ASP A 154 -9.35 -16.61 -27.80
N ASN A 155 -8.50 -15.68 -28.27
CA ASN A 155 -8.89 -14.40 -28.86
C ASN A 155 -9.99 -13.66 -28.06
N ASN A 156 -9.83 -13.57 -26.71
CA ASN A 156 -10.77 -12.98 -25.74
C ASN A 156 -12.13 -13.71 -25.61
N LEU A 157 -12.31 -14.86 -26.25
CA LEU A 157 -13.50 -15.70 -26.09
C LEU A 157 -13.23 -16.82 -25.09
N VAL A 158 -14.18 -17.06 -24.19
CA VAL A 158 -14.10 -18.20 -23.26
C VAL A 158 -14.35 -19.49 -24.04
N ILE A 159 -13.33 -20.38 -24.06
CA ILE A 159 -13.41 -21.67 -24.76
C ILE A 159 -13.55 -22.87 -23.80
N LYS A 160 -13.17 -22.71 -22.51
CA LYS A 160 -13.26 -23.79 -21.53
C LYS A 160 -13.38 -23.27 -20.10
N ASN A 161 -14.17 -23.94 -19.28
CA ASN A 161 -14.18 -23.77 -17.84
C ASN A 161 -13.11 -24.68 -17.22
N GLU A 162 -12.24 -24.15 -16.35
CA GLU A 162 -11.27 -24.97 -15.62
C GLU A 162 -11.77 -25.22 -14.18
N ASP A 163 -11.62 -26.45 -13.71
CA ASP A 163 -11.88 -26.76 -12.30
C ASP A 163 -10.74 -26.20 -11.45
N ARG A 164 -11.06 -25.26 -10.57
CA ARG A 164 -10.08 -24.60 -9.69
C ARG A 164 -9.72 -25.39 -8.44
N THR A 165 -10.41 -26.50 -8.16
CA THR A 165 -10.25 -27.24 -6.91
C THR A 165 -8.81 -27.70 -6.69
N ASN A 166 -8.12 -28.09 -7.77
CA ASN A 166 -6.73 -28.54 -7.77
C ASN A 166 -5.75 -27.53 -8.39
N LEU A 167 -6.16 -26.27 -8.50
CA LEU A 167 -5.30 -25.19 -9.01
C LEU A 167 -4.87 -24.27 -7.88
N ILE A 168 -3.62 -23.83 -7.93
CA ILE A 168 -3.03 -22.90 -6.97
C ILE A 168 -2.28 -21.78 -7.71
N ARG A 169 -2.16 -20.64 -7.06
CA ARG A 169 -1.20 -19.58 -7.42
C ARG A 169 0.06 -19.80 -6.63
N ILE A 170 1.14 -20.18 -7.29
CA ILE A 170 2.41 -20.46 -6.61
C ILE A 170 3.16 -19.17 -6.30
N GLN A 171 3.84 -19.16 -5.15
CA GLN A 171 4.66 -18.02 -4.70
C GLN A 171 6.12 -18.46 -4.51
N THR A 172 6.96 -17.55 -4.04
CA THR A 172 8.31 -17.83 -3.57
C THR A 172 8.46 -17.41 -2.10
N PRO A 173 9.40 -18.04 -1.32
CA PRO A 173 10.54 -18.85 -1.78
C PRO A 173 10.10 -20.24 -2.26
N GLN A 174 10.75 -20.73 -3.32
CA GLN A 174 10.67 -22.13 -3.74
C GLN A 174 11.94 -22.81 -3.27
N ILE A 175 11.81 -23.88 -2.47
CA ILE A 175 12.93 -24.48 -1.76
C ILE A 175 13.10 -25.92 -2.20
N PHE A 176 14.33 -26.32 -2.46
CA PHE A 176 14.65 -27.61 -3.03
C PHE A 176 15.91 -28.21 -2.40
N ASP A 177 16.06 -29.54 -2.54
CA ASP A 177 17.36 -30.17 -2.41
C ASP A 177 18.37 -29.48 -3.35
N LYS A 178 19.48 -28.99 -2.75
CA LYS A 178 20.45 -28.18 -3.47
C LYS A 178 21.17 -28.96 -4.58
N GLU A 179 21.51 -30.22 -4.30
CA GLU A 179 22.28 -31.05 -5.26
C GLU A 179 21.43 -31.34 -6.51
N ILE A 180 20.16 -31.72 -6.30
CA ILE A 180 19.23 -32.02 -7.40
C ILE A 180 19.01 -30.76 -8.23
N MET A 181 18.69 -29.67 -7.59
CA MET A 181 18.35 -28.44 -8.30
C MET A 181 19.56 -27.82 -9.02
N SER A 182 20.75 -27.93 -8.43
CA SER A 182 22.00 -27.53 -9.05
C SER A 182 22.26 -28.32 -10.35
N LYS A 183 22.11 -29.64 -10.31
CA LYS A 183 22.23 -30.49 -11.51
C LYS A 183 21.27 -30.10 -12.62
N LEU A 184 20.02 -29.84 -12.27
CA LEU A 184 18.99 -29.42 -13.23
C LEU A 184 19.35 -28.08 -13.89
N TYR A 185 19.66 -27.06 -13.09
CA TYR A 185 20.00 -25.75 -13.65
C TYR A 185 21.28 -25.76 -14.48
N LEU A 186 22.32 -26.46 -14.04
CA LEU A 186 23.59 -26.54 -14.78
C LEU A 186 23.45 -27.29 -16.09
N SER A 187 22.53 -28.26 -16.22
CA SER A 187 22.27 -28.99 -17.46
C SER A 187 21.45 -28.23 -18.49
N LEU A 188 20.77 -27.13 -18.12
CA LEU A 188 19.92 -26.37 -19.07
C LEU A 188 20.75 -25.76 -20.20
N ASN A 189 20.19 -25.77 -21.39
CA ASN A 189 20.74 -25.03 -22.53
C ASN A 189 20.12 -23.61 -22.64
N GLU A 190 20.62 -22.79 -23.56
CA GLU A 190 20.25 -21.38 -23.69
C GLU A 190 18.80 -21.15 -24.18
N ASN A 191 18.17 -22.15 -24.75
CA ASN A 191 16.80 -22.02 -25.29
C ASN A 191 15.73 -22.45 -24.29
N GLU A 192 16.12 -23.04 -23.15
CA GLU A 192 15.19 -23.50 -22.13
C GLU A 192 14.87 -22.40 -21.13
N ALA A 193 13.58 -22.13 -20.96
CA ALA A 193 13.08 -21.16 -19.99
C ALA A 193 11.80 -21.68 -19.35
N PHE A 194 11.71 -21.56 -18.05
CA PHE A 194 10.59 -22.02 -17.23
C PHE A 194 9.91 -20.83 -16.55
N GLN A 195 8.62 -20.93 -16.27
CA GLN A 195 7.85 -19.86 -15.61
C GLN A 195 8.31 -19.69 -14.15
N ASP A 196 8.61 -20.83 -13.48
CA ASP A 196 9.14 -20.88 -12.12
C ASP A 196 10.01 -22.13 -11.91
N ASP A 197 10.56 -22.25 -10.71
CA ASP A 197 11.53 -23.31 -10.37
C ASP A 197 10.83 -24.65 -10.11
N VAL A 198 9.58 -24.62 -9.68
CA VAL A 198 8.75 -25.84 -9.51
C VAL A 198 8.42 -26.45 -10.87
N GLU A 199 8.16 -25.62 -11.91
CA GLU A 199 7.96 -26.13 -13.28
C GLU A 199 9.20 -26.90 -13.77
N LEU A 200 10.38 -26.31 -13.61
CA LEU A 200 11.62 -27.00 -13.95
C LEU A 200 11.75 -28.35 -13.21
N TYR A 201 11.55 -28.34 -11.88
CA TYR A 201 11.68 -29.50 -11.03
C TYR A 201 10.68 -30.61 -11.40
N THR A 202 9.40 -30.25 -11.60
CA THR A 202 8.33 -31.22 -11.90
C THR A 202 8.39 -31.77 -13.33
N THR A 203 8.88 -30.98 -14.30
CA THR A 203 9.11 -31.43 -15.68
C THR A 203 10.17 -32.55 -15.73
N HIS A 204 11.08 -32.58 -14.75
CA HIS A 204 12.12 -33.60 -14.62
C HIS A 204 11.72 -34.72 -13.60
N GLY A 205 10.42 -34.86 -13.32
CA GLY A 205 9.87 -35.96 -12.51
C GLY A 205 9.86 -35.70 -10.99
N GLY A 206 10.26 -34.51 -10.55
CA GLY A 206 10.17 -34.11 -9.15
C GLY A 206 8.72 -33.89 -8.69
N LYS A 207 8.50 -33.91 -7.37
CA LYS A 207 7.21 -33.58 -6.74
C LYS A 207 7.44 -32.51 -5.71
N CYS A 208 6.72 -31.38 -5.78
CA CYS A 208 6.85 -30.27 -4.87
C CYS A 208 5.70 -30.24 -3.85
N TYR A 209 6.04 -30.17 -2.57
CA TYR A 209 5.05 -30.01 -1.49
C TYR A 209 4.57 -28.56 -1.46
N ILE A 210 3.26 -28.33 -1.34
CA ILE A 210 2.70 -26.99 -1.26
C ILE A 210 2.38 -26.63 0.18
N THR A 211 3.03 -25.56 0.68
CA THR A 211 2.72 -24.93 1.96
C THR A 211 1.69 -23.82 1.80
N GLU A 212 1.15 -23.31 2.89
CA GLU A 212 0.21 -22.20 2.84
C GLU A 212 0.94 -20.89 2.48
N GLY A 213 0.49 -20.20 1.43
CA GLY A 213 0.96 -18.89 1.03
C GLY A 213 0.20 -17.76 1.72
N SER A 214 0.51 -16.50 1.36
CA SER A 214 -0.18 -15.32 1.87
C SER A 214 -0.48 -14.32 0.75
N GLU A 215 -1.68 -13.73 0.75
CA GLU A 215 -2.02 -12.64 -0.16
C GLU A 215 -1.10 -11.41 0.05
N GLU A 216 -0.57 -11.23 1.25
CA GLU A 216 0.42 -10.19 1.54
C GLU A 216 1.76 -10.44 0.83
N ASN A 217 2.17 -11.71 0.63
CA ASN A 217 3.39 -12.08 -0.09
C ASN A 217 3.25 -11.85 -1.61
N LYS A 218 2.65 -10.73 -1.99
CA LYS A 218 2.45 -10.36 -3.39
C LYS A 218 3.75 -9.94 -4.06
N LYS A 219 3.88 -10.29 -5.35
CA LYS A 219 4.99 -9.83 -6.20
C LYS A 219 4.69 -8.45 -6.73
N ILE A 220 5.55 -7.48 -6.44
CA ILE A 220 5.49 -6.14 -7.01
C ILE A 220 5.73 -6.23 -8.52
N THR A 221 4.68 -5.90 -9.28
CA THR A 221 4.67 -5.97 -10.74
C THR A 221 4.33 -4.63 -11.35
N TYR A 222 3.44 -3.89 -10.72
CA TYR A 222 2.96 -2.56 -11.12
C TYR A 222 3.23 -1.54 -10.02
N ARG A 223 3.29 -0.25 -10.36
CA ARG A 223 3.52 0.84 -9.39
C ARG A 223 2.44 0.86 -8.29
N LYS A 224 1.19 0.61 -8.64
CA LYS A 224 0.07 0.50 -7.68
C LYS A 224 0.27 -0.57 -6.59
N ASP A 225 1.13 -1.55 -6.83
CA ASP A 225 1.39 -2.60 -5.82
C ASP A 225 2.22 -2.08 -4.64
N ILE A 226 2.89 -0.92 -4.79
CA ILE A 226 3.74 -0.25 -3.80
C ILE A 226 2.98 0.86 -3.09
N GLU A 227 2.00 1.46 -3.76
CA GLU A 227 1.19 2.53 -3.20
C GLU A 227 0.36 1.98 -2.03
N SER A 228 0.97 1.95 -0.84
CA SER A 228 0.20 1.90 0.39
C SER A 228 -0.58 3.21 0.44
N LYS A 229 -1.90 3.15 0.39
CA LYS A 229 -2.75 4.31 0.64
C LYS A 229 -2.43 4.78 2.08
N LYS A 230 -1.54 5.77 2.20
CA LYS A 230 -1.20 6.34 3.50
C LYS A 230 -2.43 7.10 3.97
N MET A 231 -3.10 6.60 5.00
CA MET A 231 -4.16 7.34 5.64
C MET A 231 -3.59 8.60 6.29
N ARG A 232 -4.28 9.73 6.13
CA ARG A 232 -3.95 11.00 6.76
C ARG A 232 -5.16 11.54 7.49
N VAL A 233 -4.92 12.07 8.66
CA VAL A 233 -5.93 12.74 9.49
C VAL A 233 -5.77 14.25 9.32
N GLY A 234 -6.87 14.96 9.16
CA GLY A 234 -6.91 16.40 9.28
C GLY A 234 -7.90 16.81 10.36
N PHE A 235 -7.58 17.86 11.09
CA PHE A 235 -8.43 18.51 12.08
C PHE A 235 -8.62 19.96 11.66
N GLY A 236 -9.88 20.43 11.69
CA GLY A 236 -10.22 21.82 11.49
C GLY A 236 -11.19 22.28 12.55
N ASN A 237 -11.12 23.53 12.92
CA ASN A 237 -12.08 24.15 13.83
C ASN A 237 -12.31 25.60 13.40
N ASP A 238 -13.54 26.06 13.57
CA ASP A 238 -13.90 27.45 13.32
C ASP A 238 -14.93 27.92 14.33
N ILE A 239 -14.96 29.21 14.60
CA ILE A 239 -15.90 29.85 15.53
C ILE A 239 -16.37 31.19 14.98
N HIS A 240 -17.69 31.36 14.89
CA HIS A 240 -18.31 32.60 14.45
C HIS A 240 -19.18 33.24 15.51
N ARG A 241 -19.19 34.58 15.54
CA ARG A 241 -20.15 35.32 16.34
C ARG A 241 -21.55 35.20 15.75
N LEU A 242 -22.54 35.07 16.58
CA LEU A 242 -23.98 35.12 16.18
C LEU A 242 -24.53 36.52 16.35
N SER A 243 -25.42 36.93 15.43
CA SER A 243 -26.14 38.18 15.47
C SER A 243 -27.58 37.96 15.02
N GLU A 244 -28.49 38.73 15.62
CA GLU A 244 -29.91 38.74 15.20
C GLU A 244 -30.09 39.22 13.76
N ASN A 245 -31.19 38.77 13.14
CA ASN A 245 -31.58 39.15 11.77
C ASN A 245 -30.57 38.70 10.68
N ARG A 246 -29.74 37.69 10.95
CA ARG A 246 -28.88 37.01 9.98
C ARG A 246 -29.35 35.58 9.75
N LYS A 247 -29.04 35.05 8.57
CA LYS A 247 -29.34 33.66 8.24
C LYS A 247 -28.29 32.76 8.90
N LEU A 248 -28.71 31.58 9.38
CA LEU A 248 -27.83 30.56 9.90
C LEU A 248 -27.68 29.43 8.87
N TYR A 249 -26.49 29.25 8.31
CA TYR A 249 -26.16 28.14 7.45
C TYR A 249 -25.26 27.17 8.20
N ILE A 250 -25.58 25.87 8.15
CA ILE A 250 -24.68 24.80 8.72
C ILE A 250 -24.63 23.63 7.74
N GLY A 251 -23.47 23.34 7.24
CA GLY A 251 -23.23 22.27 6.25
C GLY A 251 -24.00 22.50 4.94
N GLY A 252 -24.18 23.77 4.54
CA GLY A 252 -24.94 24.18 3.36
C GLY A 252 -26.46 24.21 3.55
N VAL A 253 -26.97 23.95 4.76
CA VAL A 253 -28.41 23.94 5.08
C VAL A 253 -28.79 25.23 5.79
N LEU A 254 -29.82 25.92 5.27
CA LEU A 254 -30.40 27.09 5.94
C LEU A 254 -31.29 26.60 7.09
N LEU A 255 -31.03 27.08 8.32
CA LEU A 255 -31.74 26.69 9.50
C LEU A 255 -32.72 27.82 9.97
N PRO A 256 -33.89 27.49 10.51
CA PRO A 256 -34.90 28.47 10.94
C PRO A 256 -34.58 29.00 12.35
N TYR A 257 -33.50 29.74 12.46
CA TYR A 257 -33.08 30.40 13.70
C TYR A 257 -33.06 31.91 13.51
N ASN A 258 -33.38 32.67 14.58
CA ASN A 258 -33.43 34.13 14.52
C ASN A 258 -32.07 34.82 14.56
N LYS A 259 -30.98 34.05 14.87
CA LYS A 259 -29.58 34.50 14.80
C LYS A 259 -28.88 33.78 13.70
N GLY A 260 -27.92 34.42 13.07
CA GLY A 260 -27.00 33.82 12.10
C GLY A 260 -25.60 34.35 12.26
N GLU A 261 -24.69 33.77 11.52
CA GLU A 261 -23.25 33.98 11.68
C GLU A 261 -22.78 35.33 11.10
N VAL A 262 -21.84 35.96 11.79
CA VAL A 262 -21.16 37.16 11.35
C VAL A 262 -19.81 36.76 10.71
N ALA A 263 -19.79 36.73 9.39
CA ALA A 263 -18.61 36.34 8.60
C ALA A 263 -18.50 37.18 7.33
N HIS A 264 -17.39 37.05 6.59
CA HIS A 264 -17.17 37.64 5.27
C HIS A 264 -17.83 36.86 4.12
N SER A 265 -18.13 35.57 4.34
CA SER A 265 -18.91 34.69 3.46
C SER A 265 -20.38 34.56 3.96
N ASP A 266 -21.09 33.50 3.51
CA ASP A 266 -22.36 33.10 4.08
C ASP A 266 -22.26 32.64 5.55
N GLY A 267 -21.01 32.41 6.04
CA GLY A 267 -20.66 32.16 7.43
C GLY A 267 -20.79 30.70 7.88
N ASP A 268 -20.91 29.74 6.99
CA ASP A 268 -21.07 28.32 7.37
C ASP A 268 -19.85 27.78 8.11
N VAL A 269 -19.90 27.87 9.43
CA VAL A 269 -18.80 27.46 10.33
C VAL A 269 -18.42 25.98 10.15
N LEU A 270 -19.38 25.12 9.78
CA LEU A 270 -19.10 23.69 9.58
C LEU A 270 -18.31 23.46 8.29
N LEU A 271 -18.68 24.15 7.21
CA LEU A 271 -17.95 24.05 5.94
C LEU A 271 -16.55 24.67 6.04
N HIS A 272 -16.37 25.75 6.80
CA HIS A 272 -15.05 26.35 7.05
C HIS A 272 -14.14 25.38 7.82
N ALA A 273 -14.63 24.81 8.93
CA ALA A 273 -13.89 23.82 9.69
C ALA A 273 -13.55 22.57 8.84
N LEU A 274 -14.43 22.16 7.94
CA LEU A 274 -14.22 21.03 7.03
C LEU A 274 -13.13 21.35 5.99
N ILE A 275 -13.10 22.57 5.45
CA ILE A 275 -12.04 23.06 4.57
C ILE A 275 -10.69 22.98 5.27
N ASP A 276 -10.58 23.51 6.48
CA ASP A 276 -9.36 23.47 7.27
C ASP A 276 -8.89 22.03 7.56
N ALA A 277 -9.85 21.14 7.84
CA ALA A 277 -9.51 19.72 8.04
C ALA A 277 -8.90 19.09 6.78
N PHE A 278 -9.42 19.36 5.58
CA PHE A 278 -8.82 18.85 4.33
C PHE A 278 -7.47 19.47 4.04
N LEU A 279 -7.30 20.78 4.23
CA LEU A 279 -6.04 21.47 4.05
C LEU A 279 -4.97 20.95 5.02
N GLY A 280 -5.32 20.80 6.30
CA GLY A 280 -4.44 20.24 7.32
C GLY A 280 -4.02 18.80 7.02
N ALA A 281 -4.95 17.94 6.57
CA ALA A 281 -4.63 16.57 6.15
C ALA A 281 -3.59 16.52 5.01
N LYS A 282 -3.55 17.52 4.13
CA LYS A 282 -2.59 17.66 3.04
C LYS A 282 -1.36 18.53 3.39
N ALA A 283 -1.28 19.08 4.60
CA ALA A 283 -0.25 20.01 5.04
C ALA A 283 -0.16 21.26 4.13
N LEU A 284 -1.31 21.86 3.77
CA LEU A 284 -1.42 23.00 2.87
C LEU A 284 -1.75 24.31 3.59
N GLY A 285 -1.79 24.33 4.91
CA GLY A 285 -2.16 25.51 5.71
C GLY A 285 -3.64 25.52 6.04
N ASP A 286 -4.28 26.69 5.98
CA ASP A 286 -5.64 26.97 6.39
C ASP A 286 -6.48 27.70 5.32
N ILE A 287 -7.77 27.89 5.59
CA ILE A 287 -8.71 28.56 4.69
C ILE A 287 -8.28 29.99 4.37
N GLY A 288 -7.69 30.72 5.33
CA GLY A 288 -7.26 32.11 5.14
C GLY A 288 -6.14 32.26 4.12
N HIS A 289 -5.30 31.22 3.95
CA HIS A 289 -4.28 31.21 2.92
C HIS A 289 -4.86 31.16 1.49
N PHE A 290 -5.96 30.45 1.29
CA PHE A 290 -6.61 30.29 -0.02
C PHE A 290 -7.67 31.36 -0.31
N PHE A 291 -8.31 31.86 0.71
CA PHE A 291 -9.42 32.81 0.63
C PHE A 291 -9.20 33.94 1.63
N PRO A 292 -8.19 34.80 1.41
CA PRO A 292 -7.87 35.88 2.34
C PRO A 292 -9.03 36.85 2.47
N PRO A 293 -9.43 37.22 3.70
CA PRO A 293 -10.60 38.08 3.96
C PRO A 293 -10.42 39.51 3.42
N GLU A 294 -9.20 39.95 3.14
CA GLU A 294 -8.89 41.24 2.53
C GLU A 294 -9.22 41.29 1.03
N ASP A 295 -9.35 40.14 0.36
CA ASP A 295 -9.68 40.05 -1.06
C ASP A 295 -11.21 40.11 -1.26
N ASN A 296 -11.70 41.23 -1.78
CA ASN A 296 -13.11 41.46 -2.07
C ASN A 296 -13.75 40.42 -3.01
N LYS A 297 -12.95 39.64 -3.71
CA LYS A 297 -13.44 38.54 -4.56
C LYS A 297 -14.21 37.49 -3.76
N TRP A 298 -13.89 37.30 -2.50
CA TRP A 298 -14.48 36.30 -1.64
C TRP A 298 -15.57 36.82 -0.71
N LYS A 299 -15.87 38.11 -0.80
CA LYS A 299 -16.93 38.74 -0.04
C LYS A 299 -18.28 38.16 -0.46
N ASP A 300 -19.11 37.76 0.51
CA ASP A 300 -20.42 37.13 0.34
C ASP A 300 -20.41 35.81 -0.47
N SER A 301 -19.24 35.13 -0.55
CA SER A 301 -19.11 33.84 -1.24
C SER A 301 -19.89 32.74 -0.54
N ASP A 302 -20.47 31.81 -1.32
CA ASP A 302 -21.08 30.58 -0.82
C ASP A 302 -19.98 29.62 -0.34
N SER A 303 -20.02 29.20 0.92
CA SER A 303 -19.00 28.29 1.50
C SER A 303 -18.96 26.93 0.81
N LYS A 304 -20.01 26.52 0.11
CA LYS A 304 -20.01 25.32 -0.75
C LYS A 304 -19.06 25.48 -1.94
N ASP A 305 -18.98 26.68 -2.53
CA ASP A 305 -18.07 26.95 -3.64
C ASP A 305 -16.60 26.96 -3.16
N LEU A 306 -16.36 27.50 -1.96
CA LEU A 306 -15.06 27.44 -1.31
C LEU A 306 -14.63 25.99 -1.09
N LEU A 307 -15.50 25.16 -0.51
CA LEU A 307 -15.27 23.73 -0.28
C LEU A 307 -15.00 22.99 -1.60
N ASN A 308 -15.83 23.20 -2.62
CA ASN A 308 -15.64 22.59 -3.94
C ASN A 308 -14.28 22.93 -4.57
N THR A 309 -13.81 24.16 -4.36
CA THR A 309 -12.49 24.60 -4.83
C THR A 309 -11.37 23.83 -4.12
N ILE A 310 -11.45 23.68 -2.81
CA ILE A 310 -10.46 22.93 -2.02
C ILE A 310 -10.48 21.45 -2.34
N LEU A 311 -11.65 20.84 -2.52
CA LEU A 311 -11.76 19.43 -2.93
C LEU A 311 -11.06 19.17 -4.29
N LYS A 312 -11.19 20.09 -5.25
CA LYS A 312 -10.49 20.00 -6.54
C LYS A 312 -8.96 20.14 -6.40
N ILE A 313 -8.50 21.06 -5.57
CA ILE A 313 -7.07 21.30 -5.33
C ILE A 313 -6.43 20.10 -4.61
N THR A 314 -7.08 19.61 -3.57
CA THR A 314 -6.55 18.55 -2.71
C THR A 314 -6.69 17.16 -3.33
N ASN A 315 -7.66 16.96 -4.22
CA ASN A 315 -7.98 15.70 -4.89
C ASN A 315 -7.96 14.50 -3.93
N VAL A 316 -8.68 14.62 -2.82
CA VAL A 316 -8.68 13.63 -1.73
C VAL A 316 -9.68 12.50 -1.97
N GLU A 317 -9.30 11.29 -1.59
CA GLU A 317 -10.23 10.18 -1.39
C GLU A 317 -10.63 10.15 0.09
N ILE A 318 -11.88 10.56 0.38
CA ILE A 318 -12.38 10.71 1.76
C ILE A 318 -12.77 9.32 2.30
N ILE A 319 -12.29 8.97 3.49
CA ILE A 319 -12.63 7.72 4.18
C ILE A 319 -13.82 7.95 5.11
N ASN A 320 -13.73 8.96 5.99
CA ASN A 320 -14.83 9.40 6.84
C ASN A 320 -14.67 10.85 7.30
N VAL A 321 -15.77 11.43 7.78
CA VAL A 321 -15.88 12.75 8.41
C VAL A 321 -16.58 12.60 9.74
N ASP A 322 -16.04 13.21 10.78
CA ASP A 322 -16.65 13.31 12.11
C ASP A 322 -16.63 14.77 12.56
N ALA A 323 -17.81 15.33 12.83
CA ALA A 323 -18.00 16.73 13.16
C ALA A 323 -18.76 16.91 14.48
N VAL A 324 -18.41 17.95 15.21
CA VAL A 324 -19.11 18.43 16.39
C VAL A 324 -19.48 19.89 16.20
N ILE A 325 -20.74 20.24 16.40
CA ILE A 325 -21.24 21.61 16.36
C ILE A 325 -21.68 21.98 17.77
N THR A 326 -21.12 23.06 18.30
CA THR A 326 -21.49 23.62 19.59
C THR A 326 -22.31 24.87 19.40
N LEU A 327 -23.55 24.80 19.80
CA LEU A 327 -24.54 25.90 19.69
C LEU A 327 -25.50 25.88 20.88
N GLU A 328 -25.65 27.02 21.52
CA GLU A 328 -26.62 27.24 22.60
C GLU A 328 -27.85 27.99 22.07
N GLY A 329 -29.02 27.75 22.66
CA GLY A 329 -30.25 28.49 22.36
C GLY A 329 -31.04 28.01 21.14
N PHE A 330 -30.48 27.05 20.34
CA PHE A 330 -31.21 26.45 19.21
C PHE A 330 -30.93 24.94 19.14
N LYS A 331 -32.02 24.15 19.05
CA LYS A 331 -31.92 22.69 19.05
C LYS A 331 -31.59 22.15 17.64
N LEU A 332 -30.36 21.73 17.42
CA LEU A 332 -29.87 21.19 16.12
C LEU A 332 -30.34 19.77 15.86
N SER A 333 -30.71 18.97 16.87
CA SER A 333 -30.99 17.55 16.71
C SER A 333 -32.03 17.21 15.62
N PRO A 334 -33.08 18.00 15.35
CA PRO A 334 -34.00 17.71 14.25
C PRO A 334 -33.39 17.88 12.85
N TYR A 335 -32.30 18.59 12.73
CA TYR A 335 -31.67 18.96 11.45
C TYR A 335 -30.41 18.17 11.15
N ILE A 336 -29.92 17.32 12.07
CA ILE A 336 -28.65 16.58 11.92
C ILE A 336 -28.68 15.72 10.67
N ASP A 337 -29.74 14.98 10.41
CA ASP A 337 -29.81 14.11 9.23
C ASP A 337 -29.84 14.93 7.93
N THR A 338 -30.57 16.06 7.88
CA THR A 338 -30.51 16.96 6.72
C THR A 338 -29.14 17.55 6.48
N ILE A 339 -28.41 17.91 7.55
CA ILE A 339 -27.00 18.36 7.44
C ILE A 339 -26.10 17.24 6.91
N ARG A 340 -26.26 16.02 7.41
CA ARG A 340 -25.49 14.84 6.93
C ARG A 340 -25.79 14.53 5.45
N GLU A 341 -27.03 14.61 5.01
CA GLU A 341 -27.43 14.44 3.61
C GLU A 341 -26.84 15.53 2.71
N SER A 342 -26.81 16.78 3.16
CA SER A 342 -26.18 17.89 2.46
C SER A 342 -24.66 17.62 2.31
N LEU A 343 -23.97 17.27 3.40
CA LEU A 343 -22.56 16.91 3.37
C LEU A 343 -22.27 15.69 2.48
N SER A 344 -23.15 14.67 2.52
CA SER A 344 -23.05 13.49 1.65
C SER A 344 -23.05 13.88 0.17
N THR A 345 -23.93 14.79 -0.21
CA THR A 345 -24.02 15.32 -1.58
C THR A 345 -22.79 16.16 -1.95
N LEU A 346 -22.39 17.10 -1.09
CA LEU A 346 -21.26 18.00 -1.32
C LEU A 346 -19.93 17.23 -1.45
N LEU A 347 -19.73 16.20 -0.63
CA LEU A 347 -18.51 15.40 -0.58
C LEU A 347 -18.54 14.19 -1.52
N SER A 348 -19.68 13.90 -2.15
CA SER A 348 -19.91 12.64 -2.90
C SER A 348 -19.53 11.41 -2.06
N LEU A 349 -19.90 11.41 -0.78
CA LEU A 349 -19.53 10.41 0.22
C LEU A 349 -20.78 9.74 0.79
N ASP A 350 -20.73 8.42 0.98
CA ASP A 350 -21.84 7.69 1.61
C ASP A 350 -22.15 8.24 3.01
N ILE A 351 -23.44 8.45 3.30
CA ILE A 351 -23.89 9.07 4.55
C ILE A 351 -23.48 8.30 5.81
N SER A 352 -23.26 6.98 5.70
CA SER A 352 -22.76 6.14 6.80
C SER A 352 -21.33 6.50 7.24
N LYS A 353 -20.59 7.24 6.42
CA LYS A 353 -19.23 7.73 6.67
C LYS A 353 -19.19 9.15 7.21
N ILE A 354 -20.36 9.77 7.45
CA ILE A 354 -20.49 11.15 7.93
C ILE A 354 -21.21 11.15 9.28
N SER A 355 -20.48 11.57 10.30
CA SER A 355 -21.00 11.78 11.66
C SER A 355 -21.10 13.28 11.93
N VAL A 356 -22.25 13.75 12.41
CA VAL A 356 -22.46 15.12 12.89
C VAL A 356 -23.10 15.04 14.27
N LYS A 357 -22.48 15.66 15.25
CA LYS A 357 -22.94 15.71 16.63
C LYS A 357 -23.23 17.15 17.02
N ALA A 358 -24.30 17.37 17.72
CA ALA A 358 -24.67 18.68 18.30
C ALA A 358 -24.40 18.65 19.81
N LYS A 359 -23.83 19.73 20.33
CA LYS A 359 -23.56 19.95 21.74
C LYS A 359 -24.00 21.34 22.19
N THR A 360 -24.37 21.46 23.46
CA THR A 360 -24.42 22.72 24.19
C THR A 360 -23.09 22.98 24.86
N ASN A 361 -22.85 24.20 25.32
CA ASN A 361 -21.67 24.56 26.10
C ASN A 361 -21.98 24.79 27.57
N GLU A 362 -23.13 24.24 28.03
CA GLU A 362 -23.57 24.23 29.43
C GLU A 362 -23.59 25.66 30.08
N GLY A 363 -23.88 26.68 29.30
CA GLY A 363 -23.91 28.08 29.75
C GLY A 363 -22.52 28.72 29.92
N LEU A 364 -21.43 28.02 29.60
CA LEU A 364 -20.07 28.53 29.77
C LEU A 364 -19.66 29.40 28.58
N ASP A 365 -18.92 30.48 28.86
CA ASP A 365 -18.31 31.43 27.90
C ASP A 365 -19.32 32.07 26.88
N SER A 366 -18.81 32.53 25.73
CA SER A 366 -19.62 33.12 24.64
C SER A 366 -20.47 32.08 23.91
N LEU A 367 -20.05 30.82 23.82
CA LEU A 367 -20.84 29.74 23.24
C LEU A 367 -22.05 29.43 24.08
N GLY A 368 -21.86 29.24 25.41
CA GLY A 368 -22.95 28.95 26.34
C GLY A 368 -23.91 30.13 26.56
N LYS A 369 -23.51 31.37 26.25
CA LYS A 369 -24.41 32.54 26.23
C LYS A 369 -25.21 32.66 24.94
N GLY A 370 -24.94 31.84 23.93
CA GLY A 370 -25.55 31.89 22.59
C GLY A 370 -25.13 33.12 21.77
N ASP A 371 -23.91 33.64 22.04
CA ASP A 371 -23.26 34.73 21.32
C ASP A 371 -22.35 34.24 20.18
N ALA A 372 -22.06 32.95 20.16
CA ALA A 372 -21.19 32.32 19.16
C ALA A 372 -21.67 30.89 18.83
N ILE A 373 -21.21 30.40 17.69
CA ILE A 373 -21.31 29.01 17.26
C ILE A 373 -19.89 28.51 16.91
N LYS A 374 -19.63 27.23 17.17
CA LYS A 374 -18.35 26.58 16.87
C LYS A 374 -18.58 25.27 16.14
N ALA A 375 -17.69 24.96 15.20
CA ALA A 375 -17.58 23.63 14.60
C ALA A 375 -16.16 23.08 14.75
N GLU A 376 -16.08 21.78 15.01
CA GLU A 376 -14.85 21.01 15.06
C GLU A 376 -15.02 19.79 14.17
N VAL A 377 -14.06 19.57 13.25
CA VAL A 377 -14.16 18.51 12.24
C VAL A 377 -12.87 17.73 12.21
N VAL A 378 -13.00 16.41 12.19
CA VAL A 378 -11.91 15.47 11.86
C VAL A 378 -12.24 14.78 10.55
N VAL A 379 -11.28 14.74 9.63
CA VAL A 379 -11.37 13.97 8.40
C VAL A 379 -10.29 12.90 8.37
N LEU A 380 -10.65 11.72 7.87
CA LEU A 380 -9.71 10.69 7.49
C LEU A 380 -9.73 10.56 5.97
N ILE A 381 -8.57 10.65 5.34
CA ILE A 381 -8.41 10.57 3.89
C ILE A 381 -7.35 9.54 3.50
N ASN A 382 -7.45 9.00 2.28
CA ASN A 382 -6.32 8.36 1.62
C ASN A 382 -5.38 9.44 1.09
N GLY A 383 -4.10 9.40 1.50
CA GLY A 383 -3.07 10.39 1.22
C GLY A 383 -2.32 10.18 -0.08
#